data_992c1ef46bcb59bafed136717adc85c0
#
_entry.id   992c1ef46bcb59bafed136717adc85c0
#
_cell.length_a   1.000
_cell.length_b   1.000
_cell.length_c   1.000
_cell.angle_alpha   90.00
_cell.angle_beta   90.00
_cell.angle_gamma   90.00
#
_symmetry.space_group_name_H-M   'P 1'
#
loop_
_entity.id
_entity.type
_entity.pdbx_description
1 polymer ?
#
loop_
_entity_poly.entity_id
_entity_poly.type
_entity_poly.pdbx_seq_one_letter_code
_entity_poly.pdbx_strand_id
1 'polypeptide(L)'
;MSNPWISQVKHQDPTTDINVGSPTLVKLDSGELLAAHDYQGKGIYRQLEVDRYTTSVYRSDDNGLTWKLTADLQGSIWATLFVNRGSVYLLGTSCDYGSIVIRRSEDGGSTWTIPADEGSGLP
;
A
#
# COMPACT_ATOMS: atom_id res chain seq x y z
N MET A 1 19.18 -7.36 -20.60
CA MET A 1 19.64 -7.67 -19.24
C MET A 1 18.97 -6.76 -18.24
N SER A 2 18.35 -7.31 -17.23
CA SER A 2 17.80 -6.52 -16.14
C SER A 2 18.94 -5.99 -15.25
N ASN A 3 18.84 -4.73 -14.85
CA ASN A 3 19.74 -4.16 -13.85
C ASN A 3 19.38 -4.76 -12.48
N PRO A 4 20.30 -5.46 -11.76
CA PRO A 4 19.98 -6.09 -10.47
C PRO A 4 19.62 -5.07 -9.36
N TRP A 5 19.86 -3.79 -9.59
CA TRP A 5 19.54 -2.72 -8.65
C TRP A 5 18.17 -2.09 -8.90
N ILE A 6 17.48 -2.50 -9.95
CA ILE A 6 16.18 -1.95 -10.34
C ILE A 6 15.19 -3.10 -10.48
N SER A 7 14.13 -3.05 -9.71
CA SER A 7 12.98 -3.94 -9.85
C SER A 7 11.70 -3.10 -9.96
N GLN A 8 10.64 -3.73 -10.43
CA GLN A 8 9.35 -3.08 -10.62
C GLN A 8 8.32 -3.69 -9.68
N VAL A 9 7.77 -2.88 -8.76
CA VAL A 9 6.71 -3.31 -7.84
C VAL A 9 5.39 -3.41 -8.60
N LYS A 10 5.06 -2.39 -9.37
CA LYS A 10 3.83 -2.31 -10.15
C LYS A 10 4.04 -1.42 -11.36
N HIS A 11 3.53 -1.88 -12.49
CA HIS A 11 3.39 -1.09 -13.71
C HIS A 11 1.91 -0.88 -14.01
N GLN A 12 1.56 0.34 -14.36
CA GLN A 12 0.23 0.68 -14.83
C GLN A 12 0.32 1.21 -16.26
N ASP A 13 -0.40 0.58 -17.18
CA ASP A 13 -0.39 0.97 -18.58
C ASP A 13 -0.97 2.40 -18.74
N PRO A 14 -0.26 3.32 -19.40
CA PRO A 14 -0.74 4.69 -19.58
C PRO A 14 -2.08 4.79 -20.32
N THR A 15 -2.44 3.79 -21.13
CA THR A 15 -3.73 3.78 -21.86
C THR A 15 -4.93 3.64 -20.93
N THR A 16 -4.73 3.16 -19.69
CA THR A 16 -5.80 3.07 -18.70
C THR A 16 -6.16 4.42 -18.10
N ASP A 17 -5.32 5.42 -18.25
CA ASP A 17 -5.44 6.74 -17.60
C ASP A 17 -5.45 6.65 -16.07
N ILE A 18 -4.87 5.57 -15.54
CA ILE A 18 -4.66 5.33 -14.12
C ILE A 18 -3.16 5.45 -13.83
N ASN A 19 -2.82 6.20 -12.80
CA ASN A 19 -1.46 6.34 -12.31
C ASN A 19 -1.33 5.69 -10.94
N VAL A 20 -0.16 5.16 -10.64
CA VAL A 20 0.18 4.74 -9.28
C VAL A 20 0.88 5.91 -8.59
N GLY A 21 0.54 6.13 -7.33
CA GLY A 21 1.05 7.26 -6.56
C GLY A 21 1.32 6.92 -5.12
N SER A 22 1.79 7.92 -4.36
CA SER A 22 2.08 7.80 -2.93
C SER A 22 2.93 6.57 -2.59
N PRO A 23 4.07 6.36 -3.26
CA PRO A 23 4.88 5.17 -3.01
C PRO A 23 5.53 5.24 -1.64
N THR A 24 5.54 4.10 -0.95
CA THR A 24 6.21 3.95 0.34
C THR A 24 6.88 2.59 0.42
N LEU A 25 7.97 2.50 1.18
CA LEU A 25 8.77 1.30 1.31
C LEU A 25 9.26 1.18 2.75
N VAL A 26 9.17 -0.03 3.31
CA VAL A 26 9.68 -0.32 4.64
C VAL A 26 10.35 -1.69 4.66
N LYS A 27 11.39 -1.84 5.49
CA LYS A 27 12.01 -3.13 5.78
C LYS A 27 11.50 -3.64 7.11
N LEU A 28 11.02 -4.87 7.13
CA LEU A 28 10.59 -5.54 8.35
C LEU A 28 11.80 -6.03 9.16
N ASP A 29 11.60 -6.23 10.46
CA ASP A 29 12.68 -6.73 11.34
C ASP A 29 13.18 -8.11 10.90
N SER A 30 12.31 -8.92 10.29
CA SER A 30 12.64 -10.23 9.73
C SER A 30 13.41 -10.17 8.40
N GLY A 31 13.53 -8.98 7.79
CA GLY A 31 14.32 -8.74 6.57
C GLY A 31 13.52 -8.58 5.29
N GLU A 32 12.25 -8.94 5.26
CA GLU A 32 11.39 -8.73 4.09
C GLU A 32 11.13 -7.24 3.87
N LEU A 33 10.85 -6.88 2.62
CA LEU A 33 10.45 -5.54 2.25
C LEU A 33 8.94 -5.49 2.00
N LEU A 34 8.31 -4.41 2.44
CA LEU A 34 6.95 -4.06 2.01
C LEU A 34 6.98 -2.76 1.23
N ALA A 35 6.25 -2.73 0.12
CA ALA A 35 6.01 -1.53 -0.66
C ALA A 35 4.51 -1.34 -0.82
N ALA A 36 4.06 -0.09 -0.91
CA ALA A 36 2.67 0.22 -1.11
C ALA A 36 2.52 1.44 -2.02
N HIS A 37 1.37 1.53 -2.67
CA HIS A 37 0.99 2.68 -3.48
C HIS A 37 -0.54 2.77 -3.54
N ASP A 38 -1.04 3.94 -3.85
CA ASP A 38 -2.44 4.14 -4.19
C ASP A 38 -2.63 4.35 -5.71
N TYR A 39 -3.84 4.65 -6.11
CA TYR A 39 -4.24 4.84 -7.50
C TYR A 39 -4.81 6.24 -7.70
N GLN A 40 -4.42 6.87 -8.80
CA GLN A 40 -4.83 8.22 -9.16
C GLN A 40 -5.16 8.29 -10.66
N GLY A 41 -5.69 9.42 -11.10
CA GLY A 41 -6.00 9.66 -12.50
C GLY A 41 -7.47 9.44 -12.85
N LYS A 42 -7.85 9.90 -14.02
CA LYS A 42 -9.26 9.88 -14.45
C LYS A 42 -9.79 8.48 -14.75
N GLY A 43 -8.90 7.55 -15.08
CA GLY A 43 -9.26 6.16 -15.39
C GLY A 43 -9.90 5.42 -14.24
N ILE A 44 -9.60 5.78 -12.97
CA ILE A 44 -10.17 5.12 -11.80
C ILE A 44 -11.70 5.29 -11.69
N TYR A 45 -12.25 6.31 -12.32
CA TYR A 45 -13.70 6.50 -12.37
C TYR A 45 -14.40 5.62 -13.41
N ARG A 46 -13.62 5.00 -14.31
CA ARG A 46 -14.13 4.18 -15.42
C ARG A 46 -13.90 2.69 -15.22
N GLN A 47 -13.02 2.31 -14.31
CA GLN A 47 -12.67 0.91 -14.05
C GLN A 47 -13.25 0.46 -12.72
N LEU A 48 -14.02 -0.64 -12.76
CA LEU A 48 -14.67 -1.21 -11.59
C LEU A 48 -13.71 -2.02 -10.71
N GLU A 49 -12.53 -2.41 -11.25
CA GLU A 49 -11.57 -3.28 -10.55
C GLU A 49 -10.68 -2.52 -9.58
N VAL A 50 -10.58 -1.20 -9.72
CA VAL A 50 -9.73 -0.36 -8.88
C VAL A 50 -10.61 0.65 -8.16
N ASP A 51 -10.69 0.52 -6.84
CA ASP A 51 -11.31 1.53 -6.00
C ASP A 51 -10.35 2.71 -5.85
N ARG A 52 -10.83 3.90 -6.14
CA ARG A 52 -10.03 5.14 -6.08
C ARG A 52 -9.48 5.46 -4.70
N TYR A 53 -10.00 4.81 -3.65
CA TYR A 53 -9.54 4.99 -2.27
C TYR A 53 -8.81 3.76 -1.73
N THR A 54 -8.10 3.05 -2.59
CA THR A 54 -7.39 1.82 -2.26
C THR A 54 -5.88 2.02 -2.25
N THR A 55 -5.22 1.45 -1.26
CA THR A 55 -3.76 1.27 -1.24
C THR A 55 -3.46 -0.22 -1.41
N SER A 56 -2.64 -0.53 -2.40
CA SER A 56 -2.15 -1.90 -2.64
C SER A 56 -0.81 -2.10 -1.93
N VAL A 57 -0.66 -3.21 -1.23
CA VAL A 57 0.56 -3.57 -0.48
C VAL A 57 1.19 -4.79 -1.13
N TYR A 58 2.50 -4.72 -1.32
CA TYR A 58 3.33 -5.78 -1.92
C TYR A 58 4.43 -6.18 -0.96
N ARG A 59 4.82 -7.45 -1.02
CA ARG A 59 5.91 -7.99 -0.23
C ARG A 59 7.00 -8.55 -1.13
N SER A 60 8.25 -8.35 -0.75
CA SER A 60 9.42 -8.97 -1.35
C SER A 60 10.17 -9.78 -0.30
N ASP A 61 10.42 -11.06 -0.61
CA ASP A 61 11.20 -11.98 0.22
C ASP A 61 12.63 -12.18 -0.33
N ASP A 62 13.00 -11.48 -1.41
CA ASP A 62 14.28 -11.62 -2.11
C ASP A 62 15.02 -10.29 -2.28
N ASN A 63 14.94 -9.44 -1.27
CA ASN A 63 15.64 -8.14 -1.23
C ASN A 63 15.18 -7.15 -2.32
N GLY A 64 13.90 -7.23 -2.73
CA GLY A 64 13.33 -6.30 -3.69
C GLY A 64 13.50 -6.73 -5.15
N LEU A 65 13.98 -7.93 -5.42
CA LEU A 65 14.09 -8.42 -6.80
C LEU A 65 12.73 -8.76 -7.39
N THR A 66 11.85 -9.38 -6.60
CA THR A 66 10.47 -9.70 -7.02
C THR A 66 9.48 -9.28 -5.95
N TRP A 67 8.25 -9.02 -6.37
CA TRP A 67 7.18 -8.50 -5.51
C TRP A 67 5.89 -9.26 -5.70
N LYS A 68 5.19 -9.51 -4.60
CA LYS A 68 3.91 -10.20 -4.58
C LYS A 68 2.87 -9.29 -3.91
N LEU A 69 1.72 -9.12 -4.54
CA LEU A 69 0.58 -8.42 -3.95
C LEU A 69 0.08 -9.22 -2.73
N THR A 70 0.01 -8.58 -1.57
CA THR A 70 -0.44 -9.21 -0.32
C THR A 70 -1.75 -8.65 0.21
N ALA A 71 -2.07 -7.39 -0.10
CA ALA A 71 -3.31 -6.77 0.36
C ALA A 71 -3.72 -5.60 -0.52
N ASP A 72 -5.04 -5.41 -0.65
CA ASP A 72 -5.66 -4.19 -1.17
C ASP A 72 -6.50 -3.59 -0.03
N LEU A 73 -6.12 -2.40 0.41
CA LEU A 73 -6.69 -1.74 1.58
C LEU A 73 -7.60 -0.60 1.16
N GLN A 74 -8.88 -0.90 1.08
CA GLN A 74 -9.90 0.08 0.73
C GLN A 74 -10.12 1.09 1.88
N GLY A 75 -10.30 2.36 1.54
CA GLY A 75 -10.46 3.42 2.53
C GLY A 75 -9.13 3.85 3.15
N SER A 76 -8.04 3.73 2.41
CA SER A 76 -6.72 4.23 2.82
C SER A 76 -5.96 4.68 1.59
N ILE A 77 -5.64 5.98 1.51
CA ILE A 77 -4.83 6.57 0.44
C ILE A 77 -3.82 7.55 1.02
N TRP A 78 -2.89 8.02 0.19
CA TRP A 78 -1.80 8.93 0.57
C TRP A 78 -1.04 8.39 1.78
N ALA A 79 -0.80 7.09 1.78
CA ALA A 79 -0.40 6.38 2.97
C ALA A 79 1.11 6.16 3.05
N THR A 80 1.60 6.02 4.27
CA THR A 80 2.99 5.74 4.58
C THR A 80 3.07 4.49 5.45
N LEU A 81 3.95 3.56 5.06
CA LEU A 81 4.32 2.40 5.88
C LEU A 81 5.37 2.78 6.91
N PHE A 82 5.27 2.24 8.12
CA PHE A 82 6.34 2.29 9.11
C PHE A 82 6.27 1.08 10.04
N VAL A 83 7.39 0.78 10.68
CA VAL A 83 7.52 -0.32 11.65
C VAL A 83 7.68 0.28 13.03
N ASN A 84 6.96 -0.27 14.00
CA ASN A 84 7.12 0.08 15.41
C ASN A 84 6.90 -1.16 16.27
N ARG A 85 7.91 -1.49 17.09
CA ARG A 85 7.86 -2.63 18.03
C ARG A 85 7.45 -3.96 17.37
N GLY A 86 7.97 -4.22 16.17
CA GLY A 86 7.72 -5.46 15.44
C GLY A 86 6.44 -5.51 14.63
N SER A 87 5.51 -4.59 14.84
CA SER A 87 4.30 -4.47 14.00
C SER A 87 4.52 -3.48 12.86
N VAL A 88 3.86 -3.70 11.75
CA VAL A 88 3.87 -2.75 10.64
C VAL A 88 2.56 -1.96 10.60
N TYR A 89 2.68 -0.68 10.32
CA TYR A 89 1.57 0.26 10.30
C TYR A 89 1.46 0.94 8.93
N LEU A 90 0.25 1.27 8.55
CA LEU A 90 -0.05 2.12 7.39
C LEU A 90 -0.86 3.31 7.88
N LEU A 91 -0.30 4.50 7.76
CA LEU A 91 -0.95 5.77 8.12
C LEU A 91 -1.34 6.51 6.84
N GLY A 92 -2.59 6.87 6.71
CA GLY A 92 -3.09 7.57 5.53
C GLY A 92 -4.40 8.30 5.80
N THR A 93 -5.14 8.58 4.74
CA THR A 93 -6.47 9.20 4.81
C THR A 93 -7.52 8.26 4.23
N SER A 94 -8.75 8.35 4.74
CA SER A 94 -9.86 7.49 4.28
C SER A 94 -10.30 7.79 2.85
N CYS A 95 -10.18 9.05 2.45
CA CYS A 95 -10.49 9.56 1.11
C CYS A 95 -9.82 10.92 0.94
N ASP A 96 -10.02 11.57 -0.22
CA ASP A 96 -9.54 12.94 -0.44
C ASP A 96 -10.13 13.85 0.64
N TYR A 97 -9.25 14.48 1.43
CA TYR A 97 -9.64 15.34 2.56
C TYR A 97 -10.52 14.62 3.61
N GLY A 98 -10.39 13.30 3.73
CA GLY A 98 -11.11 12.50 4.72
C GLY A 98 -10.44 12.48 6.08
N SER A 99 -10.83 11.50 6.89
CA SER A 99 -10.25 11.27 8.22
C SER A 99 -8.88 10.63 8.11
N ILE A 100 -7.99 10.93 9.04
CA ILE A 100 -6.74 10.20 9.20
C ILE A 100 -7.10 8.79 9.69
N VAL A 101 -6.52 7.78 9.06
CA VAL A 101 -6.71 6.38 9.42
C VAL A 101 -5.36 5.70 9.60
N ILE A 102 -5.30 4.79 10.58
CA ILE A 102 -4.12 3.96 10.79
C ILE A 102 -4.54 2.50 10.80
N ARG A 103 -3.76 1.68 10.12
CA ARG A 103 -3.94 0.22 10.10
C ARG A 103 -2.70 -0.45 10.64
N ARG A 104 -2.88 -1.60 11.26
CA ARG A 104 -1.79 -2.42 11.82
C ARG A 104 -1.84 -3.82 11.24
N SER A 105 -0.66 -4.36 10.91
CA SER A 105 -0.47 -5.74 10.52
C SER A 105 0.54 -6.40 11.46
N GLU A 106 0.20 -7.62 11.92
CA GLU A 106 1.03 -8.45 12.78
C GLU A 106 1.66 -9.62 12.02
N ASP A 107 1.32 -9.81 10.75
CA ASP A 107 1.70 -10.97 9.93
C ASP A 107 2.51 -10.59 8.69
N GLY A 108 3.28 -9.52 8.78
CA GLY A 108 4.15 -9.10 7.68
C GLY A 108 3.43 -8.46 6.50
N GLY A 109 2.28 -7.84 6.75
CA GLY A 109 1.55 -7.08 5.72
C GLY A 109 0.50 -7.88 4.95
N SER A 110 0.18 -9.10 5.39
CA SER A 110 -0.83 -9.93 4.73
C SER A 110 -2.25 -9.58 5.17
N THR A 111 -2.46 -9.41 6.47
CA THR A 111 -3.75 -8.97 7.02
C THR A 111 -3.58 -7.70 7.84
N TRP A 112 -4.61 -6.88 7.87
CA TRP A 112 -4.58 -5.55 8.46
C TRP A 112 -5.85 -5.28 9.26
N THR A 113 -5.74 -4.49 10.33
CA THR A 113 -6.90 -4.00 11.06
C THR A 113 -7.79 -3.14 10.15
N ILE A 114 -9.09 -3.12 10.45
CA ILE A 114 -10.07 -2.29 9.74
C ILE A 114 -10.42 -1.12 10.66
N PRO A 115 -10.08 0.13 10.29
CA PRO A 115 -10.40 1.30 11.11
C PRO A 115 -11.92 1.50 11.18
N ALA A 116 -12.47 1.49 12.38
CA ALA A 116 -13.90 1.68 12.62
C ALA A 116 -14.18 2.66 13.77
N ASP A 117 -13.25 2.79 14.71
CA ASP A 117 -13.33 3.66 15.88
C ASP A 117 -11.92 4.01 16.38
N GLU A 118 -11.82 4.77 17.46
CA GLU A 118 -10.53 5.17 18.05
C GLU A 118 -9.65 3.95 18.39
N GLY A 119 -10.24 2.86 18.87
CA GLY A 119 -9.50 1.66 19.24
C GLY A 119 -8.95 0.86 18.07
N SER A 120 -9.52 1.03 16.88
CA SER A 120 -9.14 0.31 15.66
C SER A 120 -8.41 1.16 14.63
N GLY A 121 -8.25 2.47 14.88
CA GLY A 121 -7.43 3.33 14.04
C GLY A 121 -8.19 4.39 13.24
N LEU A 122 -9.40 4.71 13.64
CA LEU A 122 -10.18 5.84 13.11
C LEU A 122 -10.44 6.81 14.26
N PRO A 123 -9.59 7.84 14.41
CA PRO A 123 -9.74 8.83 15.47
C PRO A 123 -10.93 9.78 15.26
#